data_9c1c6080abb997816e5cc49d5814ea85
#
_entry.id   9c1c6080abb997816e5cc49d5814ea85
#
_cell.length_a   1.000
_cell.length_b   1.000
_cell.length_c   1.000
_cell.angle_alpha   90.00
_cell.angle_beta   90.00
_cell.angle_gamma   90.00
#
_symmetry.space_group_name_H-M   'P 1'
#
loop_
_entity.id
_entity.type
_entity.pdbx_description
1 polymer ?
#
loop_
_entity_poly.entity_id
_entity_poly.type
_entity_poly.pdbx_seq_one_letter_code
_entity_poly.pdbx_strand_id
1 'polypeptide(L)'
;MPILNGHAESDKPFTTIEDNAKEIIEYIDTRCGGSVLLIGGLSLGGQILLEVLSERNDICKHAIIESALVRPSKLTYSMIKPAFGSCYGLIKHKWFSKLQFKSLKINPDLFDYYFKDTSAISKKDMIAFMQANSLYSLKESIKNCTAKVHIFVGGKENSSMIKSAEDIHRALPQSLLHVLPKWYHGEFSINHCEDYASKIREIVHD
;
A
#
# COMPACT_ATOMS: atom_id res chain seq x y z
N MET A 1 7.77 0.99 -11.81
CA MET A 1 6.84 1.20 -10.67
C MET A 1 5.96 2.40 -11.03
N PRO A 2 4.63 2.28 -11.02
CA PRO A 2 3.75 3.41 -11.30
C PRO A 2 3.87 4.48 -10.20
N ILE A 3 3.74 5.75 -10.59
CA ILE A 3 3.59 6.85 -9.64
C ILE A 3 2.08 7.00 -9.37
N LEU A 4 1.69 6.89 -8.10
CA LEU A 4 0.29 7.03 -7.71
C LEU A 4 -0.15 8.49 -7.80
N ASN A 5 -1.41 8.70 -8.19
CA ASN A 5 -1.99 10.03 -8.25
C ASN A 5 -1.88 10.76 -6.89
N GLY A 6 -1.54 12.04 -6.91
CA GLY A 6 -1.32 12.85 -5.73
C GLY A 6 -0.02 12.61 -4.96
N HIS A 7 0.87 11.75 -5.47
CA HIS A 7 2.15 11.44 -4.85
C HIS A 7 3.32 11.94 -5.70
N ALA A 8 4.39 12.35 -5.00
CA ALA A 8 5.69 12.69 -5.60
C ALA A 8 5.58 13.51 -6.89
N GLU A 9 5.99 12.94 -8.01
CA GLU A 9 6.08 13.58 -9.31
C GLU A 9 4.81 13.43 -10.16
N SER A 10 3.69 12.97 -9.57
CA SER A 10 2.41 12.88 -10.28
C SER A 10 1.87 14.28 -10.60
N ASP A 11 1.46 14.49 -11.84
CA ASP A 11 0.74 15.68 -12.30
C ASP A 11 -0.78 15.61 -12.05
N LYS A 12 -1.28 14.41 -11.63
CA LYS A 12 -2.68 14.16 -11.32
C LYS A 12 -2.93 14.22 -9.82
N PRO A 13 -4.03 14.87 -9.36
CA PRO A 13 -4.42 14.84 -7.95
C PRO A 13 -4.90 13.43 -7.56
N PHE A 14 -4.76 13.08 -6.27
CA PHE A 14 -5.38 11.88 -5.74
C PHE A 14 -6.91 12.05 -5.71
N THR A 15 -7.62 11.07 -6.25
CA THR A 15 -9.08 11.01 -6.24
C THR A 15 -9.56 9.88 -5.33
N THR A 16 -9.44 8.63 -5.78
CA THR A 16 -9.87 7.45 -5.04
C THR A 16 -8.87 6.29 -5.23
N ILE A 17 -9.00 5.25 -4.41
CA ILE A 17 -8.27 3.98 -4.59
C ILE A 17 -8.71 3.32 -5.89
N GLU A 18 -9.99 3.34 -6.18
CA GLU A 18 -10.61 2.77 -7.37
C GLU A 18 -10.10 3.43 -8.67
N ASP A 19 -9.94 4.75 -8.69
CA ASP A 19 -9.42 5.45 -9.87
C ASP A 19 -7.95 5.08 -10.13
N ASN A 20 -7.13 5.01 -9.08
CA ASN A 20 -5.75 4.53 -9.21
C ASN A 20 -5.69 3.06 -9.69
N ALA A 21 -6.59 2.21 -9.21
CA ALA A 21 -6.68 0.83 -9.66
C ALA A 21 -7.05 0.73 -11.15
N LYS A 22 -8.02 1.52 -11.61
CA LYS A 22 -8.41 1.57 -13.02
C LYS A 22 -7.26 2.00 -13.93
N GLU A 23 -6.50 3.03 -13.54
CA GLU A 23 -5.34 3.48 -14.32
C GLU A 23 -4.26 2.38 -14.42
N ILE A 24 -4.04 1.62 -13.35
CA ILE A 24 -3.11 0.47 -13.36
C ILE A 24 -3.64 -0.63 -14.29
N ILE A 25 -4.93 -0.95 -14.23
CA ILE A 25 -5.56 -1.93 -15.12
C ILE A 25 -5.42 -1.49 -16.58
N GLU A 26 -5.76 -0.23 -16.90
CA GLU A 26 -5.64 0.33 -18.24
C GLU A 26 -4.18 0.28 -18.75
N TYR A 27 -3.22 0.60 -17.89
CA TYR A 27 -1.80 0.48 -18.22
C TYR A 27 -1.41 -0.95 -18.57
N ILE A 28 -1.83 -1.92 -17.76
CA ILE A 28 -1.54 -3.34 -18.00
C ILE A 28 -2.20 -3.82 -19.30
N ASP A 29 -3.46 -3.44 -19.53
CA ASP A 29 -4.20 -3.80 -20.74
C ASP A 29 -3.54 -3.24 -22.01
N THR A 30 -3.12 -1.97 -21.95
CA THR A 30 -2.58 -1.29 -23.14
C THR A 30 -1.09 -1.54 -23.38
N ARG A 31 -0.30 -1.77 -22.33
CA ARG A 31 1.17 -1.84 -22.41
C ARG A 31 1.76 -3.22 -22.10
N CYS A 32 1.01 -4.08 -21.44
CA CYS A 32 1.50 -5.40 -21.01
C CYS A 32 0.70 -6.57 -21.59
N GLY A 33 -0.20 -6.32 -22.53
CA GLY A 33 -0.99 -7.37 -23.19
C GLY A 33 -2.08 -7.98 -22.29
N GLY A 34 -2.59 -7.21 -21.30
CA GLY A 34 -3.74 -7.55 -20.48
C GLY A 34 -3.42 -8.28 -19.18
N SER A 35 -2.18 -8.79 -19.00
CA SER A 35 -1.77 -9.42 -17.74
C SER A 35 -0.26 -9.30 -17.51
N VAL A 36 0.17 -9.50 -16.26
CA VAL A 36 1.59 -9.48 -15.88
C VAL A 36 1.93 -10.68 -14.98
N LEU A 37 3.22 -10.99 -14.88
CA LEU A 37 3.68 -12.11 -14.05
C LEU A 37 3.41 -11.86 -12.56
N LEU A 38 3.73 -10.65 -12.06
CA LEU A 38 3.61 -10.30 -10.65
C LEU A 38 3.25 -8.83 -10.47
N ILE A 39 2.37 -8.56 -9.49
CA ILE A 39 2.11 -7.21 -8.98
C ILE A 39 2.35 -7.22 -7.47
N GLY A 40 3.09 -6.23 -6.96
CA GLY A 40 3.30 -6.01 -5.53
C GLY A 40 2.76 -4.67 -5.06
N GLY A 41 2.22 -4.63 -3.84
CA GLY A 41 1.72 -3.40 -3.22
C GLY A 41 1.96 -3.36 -1.71
N LEU A 42 2.52 -2.24 -1.22
CA LEU A 42 2.71 -1.95 0.19
C LEU A 42 1.70 -0.90 0.66
N SER A 43 1.08 -1.13 1.82
CA SER A 43 0.20 -0.17 2.49
C SER A 43 -0.94 0.32 1.59
N LEU A 44 -0.99 1.62 1.22
CA LEU A 44 -1.93 2.14 0.23
C LEU A 44 -1.80 1.42 -1.13
N GLY A 45 -0.57 1.11 -1.56
CA GLY A 45 -0.34 0.30 -2.76
C GLY A 45 -0.93 -1.11 -2.65
N GLY A 46 -0.94 -1.69 -1.46
CA GLY A 46 -1.61 -2.96 -1.17
C GLY A 46 -3.15 -2.86 -1.27
N GLN A 47 -3.74 -1.75 -0.83
CA GLN A 47 -5.19 -1.50 -1.00
C GLN A 47 -5.55 -1.32 -2.48
N ILE A 48 -4.73 -0.55 -3.23
CA ILE A 48 -4.91 -0.38 -4.67
C ILE A 48 -4.79 -1.74 -5.40
N LEU A 49 -3.83 -2.58 -4.99
CA LEU A 49 -3.69 -3.92 -5.57
C LEU A 49 -4.91 -4.80 -5.27
N LEU A 50 -5.45 -4.77 -4.05
CA LEU A 50 -6.68 -5.47 -3.69
C LEU A 50 -7.87 -5.02 -4.54
N GLU A 51 -7.94 -3.73 -4.85
CA GLU A 51 -8.94 -3.17 -5.75
C GLU A 51 -8.76 -3.66 -7.18
N VAL A 52 -7.52 -3.64 -7.70
CA VAL A 52 -7.15 -4.19 -9.03
C VAL A 52 -7.58 -5.66 -9.14
N LEU A 53 -7.23 -6.49 -8.14
CA LEU A 53 -7.60 -7.92 -8.12
C LEU A 53 -9.11 -8.16 -8.00
N SER A 54 -9.83 -7.22 -7.37
CA SER A 54 -11.30 -7.26 -7.25
C SER A 54 -12.02 -6.93 -8.55
N GLU A 55 -11.43 -6.06 -9.39
CA GLU A 55 -11.99 -5.65 -10.69
C GLU A 55 -11.54 -6.56 -11.85
N ARG A 56 -10.30 -7.06 -11.78
CA ARG A 56 -9.68 -7.92 -12.81
C ARG A 56 -9.03 -9.13 -12.15
N ASN A 57 -9.78 -10.20 -12.05
CA ASN A 57 -9.43 -11.42 -11.30
C ASN A 57 -8.24 -12.21 -11.89
N ASP A 58 -7.88 -11.97 -13.16
CA ASP A 58 -6.86 -12.67 -13.95
C ASP A 58 -5.69 -11.76 -14.37
N ILE A 59 -5.58 -10.57 -13.80
CA ILE A 59 -4.62 -9.52 -14.23
C ILE A 59 -3.15 -9.88 -13.98
N CYS A 60 -2.88 -10.81 -13.05
CA CYS A 60 -1.52 -11.28 -12.78
C CYS A 60 -1.52 -12.75 -12.35
N LYS A 61 -0.35 -13.42 -12.52
CA LYS A 61 -0.15 -14.78 -12.02
C LYS A 61 0.09 -14.79 -10.51
N HIS A 62 0.87 -13.83 -10.01
CA HIS A 62 1.22 -13.70 -8.59
C HIS A 62 0.91 -12.29 -8.08
N ALA A 63 0.47 -12.20 -6.82
CA ALA A 63 0.26 -10.92 -6.14
C ALA A 63 0.95 -10.93 -4.78
N ILE A 64 1.64 -9.83 -4.43
CA ILE A 64 2.23 -9.61 -3.12
C ILE A 64 1.55 -8.42 -2.46
N ILE A 65 0.89 -8.65 -1.33
CA ILE A 65 0.21 -7.63 -0.54
C ILE A 65 0.96 -7.49 0.78
N GLU A 66 1.58 -6.34 1.01
CA GLU A 66 2.28 -6.06 2.25
C GLU A 66 1.55 -4.97 3.04
N SER A 67 1.17 -5.29 4.28
CA SER A 67 0.66 -4.32 5.27
C SER A 67 -0.53 -3.47 4.77
N ALA A 68 -1.52 -4.09 4.11
CA ALA A 68 -2.71 -3.40 3.61
C ALA A 68 -3.81 -3.36 4.67
N LEU A 69 -4.33 -2.17 4.97
CA LEU A 69 -5.43 -1.97 5.90
C LEU A 69 -6.78 -2.18 5.19
N VAL A 70 -7.60 -3.13 5.67
CA VAL A 70 -8.93 -3.40 5.09
C VAL A 70 -10.07 -3.29 6.10
N ARG A 71 -9.77 -2.72 7.28
CA ARG A 71 -10.72 -2.46 8.35
C ARG A 71 -11.03 -0.98 8.44
N PRO A 72 -12.17 -0.53 7.88
CA PRO A 72 -12.51 0.90 7.84
C PRO A 72 -12.71 1.48 9.24
N SER A 73 -12.22 2.72 9.45
CA SER A 73 -12.35 3.46 10.70
C SER A 73 -12.94 4.86 10.44
N LYS A 74 -14.23 5.02 10.70
CA LYS A 74 -14.90 6.32 10.61
C LYS A 74 -14.30 7.36 11.57
N LEU A 75 -13.82 6.93 12.74
CA LEU A 75 -13.16 7.80 13.70
C LEU A 75 -11.84 8.35 13.12
N THR A 76 -10.99 7.48 12.59
CA THR A 76 -9.75 7.88 11.92
C THR A 76 -10.05 8.84 10.76
N TYR A 77 -11.00 8.50 9.90
CA TYR A 77 -11.43 9.35 8.80
C TYR A 77 -11.79 10.77 9.25
N SER A 78 -12.64 10.90 10.28
CA SER A 78 -13.09 12.19 10.78
C SER A 78 -11.96 13.03 11.38
N MET A 79 -10.93 12.39 11.95
CA MET A 79 -9.79 13.06 12.58
C MET A 79 -8.72 13.54 11.57
N ILE A 80 -8.64 12.94 10.37
CA ILE A 80 -7.61 13.28 9.38
C ILE A 80 -7.70 14.76 8.97
N LYS A 81 -8.87 15.23 8.59
CA LYS A 81 -9.06 16.62 8.11
C LYS A 81 -8.70 17.68 9.15
N PRO A 82 -9.15 17.62 10.41
CA PRO A 82 -8.72 18.57 11.44
C PRO A 82 -7.25 18.43 11.80
N ALA A 83 -6.70 17.22 11.89
CA ALA A 83 -5.29 16.99 12.21
C ALA A 83 -4.36 17.59 11.15
N PHE A 84 -4.55 17.22 9.89
CA PHE A 84 -3.74 17.77 8.78
C PHE A 84 -4.13 19.20 8.42
N GLY A 85 -5.36 19.63 8.77
CA GLY A 85 -5.80 21.00 8.65
C GLY A 85 -4.88 21.98 9.37
N SER A 86 -4.47 21.65 10.57
CA SER A 86 -3.63 22.48 11.46
C SER A 86 -2.14 22.18 11.34
N CYS A 87 -1.73 20.93 11.13
CA CYS A 87 -0.33 20.51 11.24
C CYS A 87 0.37 20.27 9.88
N TYR A 88 -0.33 20.38 8.75
CA TYR A 88 0.24 20.10 7.44
C TYR A 88 1.54 20.88 7.15
N GLY A 89 1.61 22.15 7.52
CA GLY A 89 2.81 22.95 7.31
C GLY A 89 4.07 22.38 7.96
N LEU A 90 3.93 21.61 9.04
CA LEU A 90 5.05 21.05 9.78
C LEU A 90 5.82 19.98 8.98
N ILE A 91 5.14 19.24 8.08
CA ILE A 91 5.81 18.23 7.26
C ILE A 91 6.87 18.81 6.30
N LYS A 92 6.77 20.11 5.99
CA LYS A 92 7.75 20.85 5.18
C LYS A 92 9.02 21.24 5.94
N HIS A 93 9.04 21.02 7.26
CA HIS A 93 10.20 21.30 8.09
C HIS A 93 10.98 19.99 8.36
N LYS A 94 12.27 19.99 8.01
CA LYS A 94 13.14 18.78 8.14
C LYS A 94 13.15 18.19 9.55
N TRP A 95 13.11 19.03 10.60
CA TRP A 95 13.12 18.53 11.98
C TRP A 95 11.86 17.70 12.31
N PHE A 96 10.71 18.17 11.87
CA PHE A 96 9.45 17.46 12.10
C PHE A 96 9.39 16.17 11.26
N SER A 97 9.76 16.25 9.97
CA SER A 97 9.83 15.08 9.09
C SER A 97 10.83 14.04 9.60
N LYS A 98 11.97 14.45 10.21
CA LYS A 98 12.89 13.50 10.88
C LYS A 98 12.22 12.76 12.04
N LEU A 99 11.41 13.45 12.84
CA LEU A 99 10.68 12.84 13.95
C LEU A 99 9.66 11.80 13.44
N GLN A 100 8.88 12.15 12.40
CA GLN A 100 7.95 11.23 11.75
C GLN A 100 8.68 10.04 11.14
N PHE A 101 9.72 10.28 10.35
CA PHE A 101 10.51 9.25 9.69
C PHE A 101 11.09 8.24 10.68
N LYS A 102 11.61 8.71 11.81
CA LYS A 102 12.12 7.84 12.89
C LYS A 102 11.05 6.90 13.44
N SER A 103 9.79 7.34 13.47
CA SER A 103 8.68 6.49 13.93
C SER A 103 8.31 5.38 12.95
N LEU A 104 8.64 5.54 11.66
CA LEU A 104 8.39 4.53 10.62
C LEU A 104 9.35 3.34 10.68
N LYS A 105 10.47 3.46 11.41
CA LYS A 105 11.51 2.41 11.52
C LYS A 105 12.15 2.03 10.17
N ILE A 106 12.14 2.95 9.22
CA ILE A 106 12.76 2.81 7.90
C ILE A 106 14.25 3.13 8.00
N ASN A 107 15.06 2.54 7.10
CA ASN A 107 16.49 2.78 6.99
C ASN A 107 16.78 4.30 6.97
N PRO A 108 17.62 4.82 7.88
CA PRO A 108 17.93 6.24 7.96
C PRO A 108 18.47 6.88 6.68
N ASP A 109 19.15 6.12 5.83
CA ASP A 109 19.72 6.58 4.56
C ASP A 109 18.64 7.01 3.54
N LEU A 110 17.39 6.59 3.76
CA LEU A 110 16.25 6.95 2.91
C LEU A 110 15.58 8.27 3.30
N PHE A 111 16.07 8.96 4.35
CA PHE A 111 15.41 10.16 4.87
C PHE A 111 15.29 11.29 3.82
N ASP A 112 16.33 11.55 3.04
CA ASP A 112 16.29 12.67 2.08
C ASP A 112 15.30 12.41 0.94
N TYR A 113 15.16 11.15 0.49
CA TYR A 113 14.12 10.74 -0.46
C TYR A 113 12.73 10.90 0.15
N TYR A 114 12.53 10.37 1.37
CA TYR A 114 11.27 10.51 2.10
C TYR A 114 10.87 11.97 2.25
N PHE A 115 11.81 12.84 2.66
CA PHE A 115 11.54 14.26 2.86
C PHE A 115 11.19 14.97 1.54
N LYS A 116 11.95 14.70 0.46
CA LYS A 116 11.67 15.24 -0.88
C LYS A 116 10.24 14.92 -1.29
N ASP A 117 9.88 13.64 -1.26
CA ASP A 117 8.59 13.19 -1.76
C ASP A 117 7.43 13.63 -0.85
N THR A 118 7.55 13.45 0.46
CA THR A 118 6.49 13.81 1.41
C THR A 118 6.22 15.31 1.44
N SER A 119 7.27 16.15 1.35
CA SER A 119 7.12 17.61 1.33
C SER A 119 6.52 18.16 0.02
N ALA A 120 6.59 17.38 -1.07
CA ALA A 120 6.00 17.73 -2.35
C ALA A 120 4.49 17.44 -2.43
N ILE A 121 3.98 16.50 -1.63
CA ILE A 121 2.55 16.16 -1.61
C ILE A 121 1.72 17.39 -1.20
N SER A 122 0.66 17.70 -1.95
CA SER A 122 -0.25 18.79 -1.58
C SER A 122 -1.07 18.44 -0.33
N LYS A 123 -1.50 19.46 0.42
CA LYS A 123 -2.39 19.27 1.57
C LYS A 123 -3.69 18.54 1.18
N LYS A 124 -4.23 18.89 0.01
CA LYS A 124 -5.45 18.29 -0.52
C LYS A 124 -5.26 16.80 -0.77
N ASP A 125 -4.19 16.45 -1.47
CA ASP A 125 -3.90 15.05 -1.82
C ASP A 125 -3.58 14.22 -0.59
N MET A 126 -2.78 14.76 0.36
CA MET A 126 -2.47 14.08 1.61
C MET A 126 -3.74 13.74 2.41
N ILE A 127 -4.67 14.70 2.54
CA ILE A 127 -5.94 14.46 3.22
C ILE A 127 -6.76 13.43 2.44
N ALA A 128 -6.83 13.54 1.11
CA ALA A 128 -7.63 12.66 0.27
C ALA A 128 -7.17 11.20 0.36
N PHE A 129 -5.87 10.92 0.16
CA PHE A 129 -5.41 9.53 0.20
C PHE A 129 -5.44 8.93 1.62
N MET A 130 -5.19 9.72 2.67
CA MET A 130 -5.31 9.23 4.04
C MET A 130 -6.77 8.92 4.41
N GLN A 131 -7.71 9.73 3.96
CA GLN A 131 -9.13 9.46 4.15
C GLN A 131 -9.57 8.21 3.38
N ALA A 132 -9.15 8.05 2.13
CA ALA A 132 -9.42 6.86 1.33
C ALA A 132 -8.82 5.60 1.99
N ASN A 133 -7.55 5.67 2.41
CA ASN A 133 -6.88 4.59 3.15
C ASN A 133 -7.65 4.17 4.41
N SER A 134 -8.17 5.15 5.16
CA SER A 134 -8.86 4.88 6.43
C SER A 134 -10.25 4.25 6.28
N LEU A 135 -10.88 4.36 5.12
CA LEU A 135 -12.22 3.82 4.86
C LEU A 135 -12.24 2.61 3.94
N TYR A 136 -11.10 2.20 3.39
CA TYR A 136 -11.04 1.06 2.49
C TYR A 136 -11.53 -0.22 3.16
N SER A 137 -12.32 -0.99 2.43
CA SER A 137 -12.78 -2.33 2.81
C SER A 137 -12.71 -3.26 1.61
N LEU A 138 -12.52 -4.57 1.87
CA LEU A 138 -12.50 -5.57 0.81
C LEU A 138 -13.83 -5.61 0.06
N LYS A 139 -13.76 -5.70 -1.27
CA LYS A 139 -14.91 -6.03 -2.11
C LYS A 139 -15.18 -7.54 -2.09
N GLU A 140 -16.44 -7.94 -2.16
CA GLU A 140 -16.79 -9.37 -2.25
C GLU A 140 -16.23 -10.04 -3.49
N SER A 141 -16.06 -9.30 -4.58
CA SER A 141 -15.50 -9.80 -5.84
C SER A 141 -14.07 -10.31 -5.73
N ILE A 142 -13.32 -9.92 -4.68
CA ILE A 142 -11.94 -10.40 -4.44
C ILE A 142 -11.85 -11.94 -4.39
N LYS A 143 -12.91 -12.63 -3.94
CA LYS A 143 -12.98 -14.09 -3.89
C LYS A 143 -12.83 -14.77 -5.25
N ASN A 144 -13.06 -14.03 -6.34
CA ASN A 144 -12.91 -14.52 -7.70
C ASN A 144 -11.47 -14.39 -8.24
N CYS A 145 -10.55 -13.82 -7.46
CA CYS A 145 -9.16 -13.66 -7.85
C CYS A 145 -8.50 -15.01 -8.12
N THR A 146 -7.86 -15.12 -9.28
CA THR A 146 -7.19 -16.37 -9.72
C THR A 146 -5.68 -16.34 -9.46
N ALA A 147 -5.13 -15.19 -9.07
CA ALA A 147 -3.71 -15.04 -8.77
C ALA A 147 -3.31 -15.86 -7.53
N LYS A 148 -2.06 -16.33 -7.50
CA LYS A 148 -1.43 -16.82 -6.27
C LYS A 148 -1.07 -15.62 -5.40
N VAL A 149 -1.80 -15.42 -4.30
CA VAL A 149 -1.66 -14.23 -3.43
C VAL A 149 -0.80 -14.55 -2.23
N HIS A 150 0.23 -13.74 -2.01
CA HIS A 150 1.09 -13.77 -0.82
C HIS A 150 0.84 -12.50 -0.01
N ILE A 151 0.46 -12.66 1.26
CA ILE A 151 0.13 -11.58 2.19
C ILE A 151 1.24 -11.51 3.22
N PHE A 152 1.91 -10.37 3.34
CA PHE A 152 2.94 -10.11 4.33
C PHE A 152 2.47 -9.07 5.33
N VAL A 153 2.74 -9.28 6.62
CA VAL A 153 2.46 -8.34 7.69
C VAL A 153 3.53 -8.44 8.78
N GLY A 154 3.99 -7.31 9.28
CA GLY A 154 4.91 -7.26 10.40
C GLY A 154 4.21 -7.63 11.72
N GLY A 155 4.81 -8.52 12.50
CA GLY A 155 4.25 -8.95 13.79
C GLY A 155 4.28 -7.86 14.87
N LYS A 156 5.01 -6.75 14.64
CA LYS A 156 5.04 -5.56 15.51
C LYS A 156 4.14 -4.42 15.01
N GLU A 157 3.36 -4.65 13.98
CA GLU A 157 2.34 -3.70 13.54
C GLU A 157 1.17 -3.63 14.53
N ASN A 158 0.34 -2.61 14.38
CA ASN A 158 -0.85 -2.50 15.22
C ASN A 158 -1.85 -3.65 14.92
N SER A 159 -2.69 -3.95 15.92
CA SER A 159 -3.63 -5.08 15.82
C SER A 159 -4.62 -4.97 14.65
N SER A 160 -4.95 -3.75 14.21
CA SER A 160 -5.85 -3.55 13.07
C SER A 160 -5.20 -4.01 11.76
N MET A 161 -3.89 -3.79 11.61
CA MET A 161 -3.14 -4.23 10.44
C MET A 161 -3.00 -5.75 10.40
N ILE A 162 -2.62 -6.38 11.53
CA ILE A 162 -2.53 -7.85 11.62
C ILE A 162 -3.88 -8.49 11.32
N LYS A 163 -4.96 -7.98 11.92
CA LYS A 163 -6.32 -8.47 11.65
C LYS A 163 -6.77 -8.20 10.20
N SER A 164 -6.27 -7.15 9.56
CA SER A 164 -6.54 -6.90 8.14
C SER A 164 -5.90 -7.98 7.26
N ALA A 165 -4.67 -8.37 7.56
CA ALA A 165 -4.00 -9.47 6.86
C ALA A 165 -4.77 -10.81 7.02
N GLU A 166 -5.28 -11.08 8.23
CA GLU A 166 -6.14 -12.24 8.49
C GLU A 166 -7.47 -12.19 7.72
N ASP A 167 -8.09 -11.00 7.63
CA ASP A 167 -9.34 -10.81 6.89
C ASP A 167 -9.14 -10.98 5.37
N ILE A 168 -8.02 -10.49 4.82
CA ILE A 168 -7.63 -10.72 3.43
C ILE A 168 -7.45 -12.22 3.17
N HIS A 169 -6.70 -12.92 4.05
CA HIS A 169 -6.51 -14.36 3.95
C HIS A 169 -7.82 -15.15 4.04
N ARG A 170 -8.72 -14.72 4.91
CA ARG A 170 -10.06 -15.35 5.03
C ARG A 170 -10.90 -15.16 3.77
N ALA A 171 -10.79 -13.99 3.10
CA ALA A 171 -11.47 -13.72 1.83
C ALA A 171 -10.84 -14.48 0.64
N LEU A 172 -9.55 -14.82 0.76
CA LEU A 172 -8.75 -15.55 -0.23
C LEU A 172 -8.12 -16.80 0.43
N PRO A 173 -8.89 -17.88 0.68
CA PRO A 173 -8.38 -19.05 1.43
C PRO A 173 -7.19 -19.74 0.78
N GLN A 174 -7.01 -19.58 -0.55
CA GLN A 174 -5.85 -20.09 -1.30
C GLN A 174 -4.61 -19.23 -1.17
N SER A 175 -4.68 -18.06 -0.53
CA SER A 175 -3.52 -17.18 -0.31
C SER A 175 -2.58 -17.74 0.76
N LEU A 176 -1.33 -17.23 0.77
CA LEU A 176 -0.36 -17.56 1.79
C LEU A 176 -0.15 -16.35 2.70
N LEU A 177 -0.45 -16.50 3.99
CA LEU A 177 -0.25 -15.46 5.01
C LEU A 177 1.09 -15.64 5.70
N HIS A 178 1.94 -14.62 5.61
CA HIS A 178 3.27 -14.55 6.23
C HIS A 178 3.28 -13.47 7.31
N VAL A 179 3.22 -13.88 8.58
CA VAL A 179 3.43 -12.96 9.71
C VAL A 179 4.94 -12.92 10.01
N LEU A 180 5.55 -11.76 9.95
CA LEU A 180 6.98 -11.54 10.16
C LEU A 180 7.20 -11.02 11.59
N PRO A 181 7.54 -11.89 12.58
CA PRO A 181 7.31 -11.61 14.01
C PRO A 181 8.09 -10.42 14.59
N LYS A 182 9.22 -10.06 13.99
CA LYS A 182 10.13 -9.02 14.49
C LYS A 182 9.99 -7.68 13.79
N TRP A 183 9.22 -7.59 12.72
CA TRP A 183 9.22 -6.48 11.78
C TRP A 183 8.02 -5.56 11.95
N TYR A 184 8.23 -4.32 11.58
CA TYR A 184 7.24 -3.25 11.56
C TYR A 184 6.60 -3.08 10.18
N HIS A 185 5.77 -2.06 10.02
CA HIS A 185 5.04 -1.72 8.80
C HIS A 185 5.99 -1.45 7.61
N GLY A 186 5.86 -2.22 6.54
CA GLY A 186 6.65 -2.07 5.32
C GLY A 186 8.13 -2.41 5.46
N GLU A 187 8.55 -2.91 6.61
CA GLU A 187 9.97 -3.15 6.89
C GLU A 187 10.55 -4.23 5.98
N PHE A 188 9.77 -5.21 5.57
CA PHE A 188 10.23 -6.28 4.70
C PHE A 188 10.70 -5.77 3.35
N SER A 189 9.86 -5.05 2.63
CA SER A 189 10.20 -4.55 1.29
C SER A 189 11.19 -3.39 1.32
N ILE A 190 11.17 -2.56 2.37
CA ILE A 190 11.97 -1.32 2.43
C ILE A 190 13.36 -1.56 3.03
N ASN A 191 13.45 -2.25 4.18
CA ASN A 191 14.70 -2.41 4.91
C ASN A 191 15.44 -3.71 4.57
N HIS A 192 14.72 -4.74 4.12
CA HIS A 192 15.24 -6.08 3.82
C HIS A 192 15.07 -6.41 2.34
N CYS A 193 15.50 -5.49 1.47
CA CYS A 193 15.29 -5.57 0.03
C CYS A 193 15.93 -6.83 -0.63
N GLU A 194 17.02 -7.34 -0.10
CA GLU A 194 17.65 -8.57 -0.59
C GLU A 194 16.81 -9.81 -0.27
N ASP A 195 16.31 -9.92 0.96
CA ASP A 195 15.40 -11.00 1.39
C ASP A 195 14.08 -10.91 0.63
N TYR A 196 13.56 -9.70 0.46
CA TYR A 196 12.35 -9.45 -0.33
C TYR A 196 12.53 -9.86 -1.80
N ALA A 197 13.63 -9.47 -2.43
CA ALA A 197 13.94 -9.87 -3.80
C ALA A 197 14.15 -11.39 -3.94
N SER A 198 14.76 -12.03 -2.94
CA SER A 198 14.87 -13.48 -2.90
C SER A 198 13.52 -14.17 -2.82
N LYS A 199 12.62 -13.63 -1.96
CA LYS A 199 11.25 -14.14 -1.84
C LYS A 199 10.43 -13.96 -3.11
N ILE A 200 10.61 -12.84 -3.82
CA ILE A 200 9.98 -12.63 -5.14
C ILE A 200 10.42 -13.71 -6.13
N ARG A 201 11.75 -14.01 -6.19
CA ARG A 201 12.26 -15.06 -7.08
C ARG A 201 11.64 -16.42 -6.75
N GLU A 202 11.56 -16.78 -5.47
CA GLU A 202 10.89 -18.01 -5.03
C GLU A 202 9.43 -18.06 -5.52
N ILE A 203 8.66 -16.96 -5.27
CA ILE A 203 7.25 -16.89 -5.65
C ILE A 203 7.01 -17.04 -7.15
N VAL A 204 7.85 -16.45 -7.99
CA VAL A 204 7.64 -16.47 -9.44
C VAL A 204 8.10 -17.77 -10.10
N HIS A 205 8.88 -18.58 -9.39
CA HIS A 205 9.32 -19.90 -9.86
C HIS A 205 8.44 -21.06 -9.39
N ASP A 206 7.49 -20.79 -8.46
CA ASP A 206 6.42 -21.71 -8.03
C ASP A 206 5.23 -21.70 -9.04
#